data_7abad6fca2f2e1f9f8cd67bc335eb0ce
#
_entry.id   7abad6fca2f2e1f9f8cd67bc335eb0ce
#
_cell.length_a   1.000
_cell.length_b   1.000
_cell.length_c   1.000
_cell.angle_alpha   90.00
_cell.angle_beta   90.00
_cell.angle_gamma   90.00
#
_symmetry.space_group_name_H-M   'P 1'
#
loop_
_entity.id
_entity.type
_entity.pdbx_description
1 polymer ?
#
loop_
_entity_poly.entity_id
_entity_poly.type
_entity_poly.pdbx_seq_one_letter_code
_entity_poly.pdbx_strand_id
1 'polypeptide(L)'
;MALPFFLLGLLLVIQFRVQARTPVLGTTEINNMASLLQTAVKQKSQLAAQVAALQAEVNGRLKQETAYRTLGEQLEQAEMAAGELALKGPGVKVTMSTPAVPAGVAYQIQDYDVLQVVNELRAAGAEALAVNGQRMVATTEIRQAGNIFSINNTPAGPPFVILAIGKSSTLSSSLLMRGGIVDSLGLFGIQVQVKKEQSLVIPAYSGTYQFQYAKTTVSGG
;
A
#
# COMPACT_ATOMS: atom_id res chain seq x y z
N MET A 1 -103.37 35.42 32.35
CA MET A 1 -102.69 35.35 31.01
C MET A 1 -101.16 35.52 31.08
N ALA A 2 -100.50 35.63 32.26
CA ALA A 2 -99.04 35.84 32.36
C ALA A 2 -98.20 34.56 32.46
N LEU A 3 -98.77 33.44 32.90
CA LEU A 3 -98.07 32.19 33.13
C LEU A 3 -97.41 31.55 31.87
N PRO A 4 -98.07 31.53 30.67
CA PRO A 4 -97.48 30.91 29.47
C PRO A 4 -96.24 31.65 28.93
N PHE A 5 -96.25 32.99 29.09
CA PHE A 5 -95.10 33.80 28.62
C PHE A 5 -93.88 33.68 29.56
N PHE A 6 -94.09 33.41 30.86
CA PHE A 6 -93.03 33.13 31.79
C PHE A 6 -92.40 31.78 31.50
N LEU A 7 -93.18 30.74 31.18
CA LEU A 7 -92.69 29.42 30.82
C LEU A 7 -91.93 29.47 29.45
N LEU A 8 -92.45 30.29 28.50
CA LEU A 8 -91.73 30.43 27.22
C LEU A 8 -90.43 31.19 27.39
N GLY A 9 -90.36 32.22 28.21
CA GLY A 9 -89.16 32.94 28.55
C GLY A 9 -88.14 32.06 29.30
N LEU A 10 -88.59 31.21 30.25
CA LEU A 10 -87.73 30.23 30.93
C LEU A 10 -87.17 29.19 29.98
N LEU A 11 -87.98 28.69 29.04
CA LEU A 11 -87.52 27.71 28.03
C LEU A 11 -86.49 28.31 27.08
N LEU A 12 -86.70 29.58 26.64
CA LEU A 12 -85.70 30.31 25.84
C LEU A 12 -84.35 30.49 26.57
N VAL A 13 -84.42 30.88 27.84
CA VAL A 13 -83.24 31.07 28.69
C VAL A 13 -82.51 29.72 28.87
N ILE A 14 -83.25 28.62 29.08
CA ILE A 14 -82.67 27.29 29.17
C ILE A 14 -82.05 26.83 27.83
N GLN A 15 -82.71 27.06 26.71
CA GLN A 15 -82.15 26.77 25.38
C GLN A 15 -80.93 27.62 25.09
N PHE A 16 -80.90 28.92 25.40
CA PHE A 16 -79.66 29.71 25.26
C PHE A 16 -78.53 29.26 26.16
N ARG A 17 -78.84 28.82 27.39
CA ARG A 17 -77.80 28.25 28.29
C ARG A 17 -77.28 26.90 27.88
N VAL A 18 -78.10 26.07 27.26
CA VAL A 18 -77.68 24.76 26.73
C VAL A 18 -76.83 24.99 25.49
N GLN A 19 -77.20 25.95 24.63
CA GLN A 19 -76.45 26.22 23.43
C GLN A 19 -75.12 26.91 23.72
N ALA A 20 -75.00 27.68 24.83
CA ALA A 20 -73.74 28.27 25.28
C ALA A 20 -72.82 27.28 26.02
N ARG A 21 -73.30 26.06 26.27
CA ARG A 21 -72.55 24.95 26.91
C ARG A 21 -72.21 23.82 25.94
N THR A 22 -72.38 23.98 24.60
CA THR A 22 -71.71 23.05 23.72
C THR A 22 -70.19 23.29 23.85
N PRO A 23 -69.43 22.37 24.45
CA PRO A 23 -68.01 22.59 24.62
C PRO A 23 -67.41 22.63 23.21
N VAL A 24 -66.74 23.70 22.91
CA VAL A 24 -65.83 23.82 21.79
C VAL A 24 -64.60 22.95 22.09
N LEU A 25 -64.80 21.77 22.71
CA LEU A 25 -63.72 20.84 23.06
C LEU A 25 -63.17 20.10 21.82
N GLY A 26 -64.00 19.94 20.78
CA GLY A 26 -63.52 19.24 19.56
C GLY A 26 -62.53 20.04 18.70
N THR A 27 -62.71 21.35 18.61
CA THR A 27 -61.82 22.22 17.82
C THR A 27 -60.46 22.43 18.48
N THR A 28 -60.41 22.55 19.81
CA THR A 28 -59.19 22.73 20.58
C THR A 28 -58.33 21.44 20.57
N GLU A 29 -58.98 20.29 20.73
CA GLU A 29 -58.27 18.99 20.65
C GLU A 29 -57.78 18.68 19.23
N ILE A 30 -58.56 18.97 18.19
CA ILE A 30 -58.14 18.84 16.80
C ILE A 30 -56.96 19.75 16.49
N ASN A 31 -56.97 20.99 16.95
CA ASN A 31 -55.88 21.93 16.74
C ASN A 31 -54.58 21.51 17.51
N ASN A 32 -54.74 20.99 18.74
CA ASN A 32 -53.63 20.44 19.52
C ASN A 32 -53.03 19.23 18.86
N MET A 33 -53.88 18.30 18.35
CA MET A 33 -53.42 17.11 17.66
C MET A 33 -52.72 17.50 16.30
N ALA A 34 -53.23 18.45 15.58
CA ALA A 34 -52.61 19.01 14.35
C ALA A 34 -51.25 19.63 14.66
N SER A 35 -51.11 20.38 15.73
CA SER A 35 -49.84 21.00 16.15
C SER A 35 -48.81 19.92 16.58
N LEU A 36 -49.23 18.88 17.30
CA LEU A 36 -48.40 17.74 17.66
C LEU A 36 -47.93 16.96 16.44
N LEU A 37 -48.85 16.68 15.47
CA LEU A 37 -48.48 16.06 14.20
C LEU A 37 -47.48 16.90 13.40
N GLN A 38 -47.69 18.21 13.33
CA GLN A 38 -46.78 19.12 12.64
C GLN A 38 -45.40 19.16 13.31
N THR A 39 -45.36 19.15 14.65
CA THR A 39 -44.10 19.05 15.40
C THR A 39 -43.41 17.73 15.19
N ALA A 40 -44.13 16.61 15.21
CA ALA A 40 -43.59 15.28 14.94
C ALA A 40 -43.05 15.15 13.50
N VAL A 41 -43.76 15.68 12.50
CA VAL A 41 -43.29 15.72 11.09
C VAL A 41 -42.00 16.56 10.98
N LYS A 42 -41.99 17.73 11.64
CA LYS A 42 -40.79 18.59 11.65
C LYS A 42 -39.60 17.90 12.33
N GLN A 43 -39.83 17.27 13.48
CA GLN A 43 -38.77 16.48 14.15
C GLN A 43 -38.27 15.30 13.29
N LYS A 44 -39.20 14.58 12.64
CA LYS A 44 -38.83 13.50 11.72
C LYS A 44 -37.97 14.02 10.56
N SER A 45 -38.33 15.16 9.96
CA SER A 45 -37.56 15.75 8.85
C SER A 45 -36.17 16.23 9.34
N GLN A 46 -36.08 16.81 10.53
CA GLN A 46 -34.82 17.21 11.14
C GLN A 46 -33.90 16.01 11.43
N LEU A 47 -34.47 14.96 12.02
CA LEU A 47 -33.71 13.71 12.26
C LEU A 47 -33.26 13.07 10.95
N ALA A 48 -34.09 13.04 9.93
CA ALA A 48 -33.71 12.52 8.61
C ALA A 48 -32.54 13.32 7.99
N ALA A 49 -32.59 14.65 8.11
CA ALA A 49 -31.49 15.53 7.65
C ALA A 49 -30.19 15.28 8.45
N GLN A 50 -30.29 15.12 9.78
CA GLN A 50 -29.13 14.79 10.62
C GLN A 50 -28.53 13.42 10.25
N VAL A 51 -29.36 12.41 10.05
CA VAL A 51 -28.89 11.08 9.61
C VAL A 51 -28.18 11.17 8.27
N ALA A 52 -28.74 11.89 7.29
CA ALA A 52 -28.12 12.07 5.99
C ALA A 52 -26.77 12.82 6.09
N ALA A 53 -26.68 13.85 6.93
CA ALA A 53 -25.44 14.58 7.16
C ALA A 53 -24.36 13.68 7.81
N LEU A 54 -24.73 12.94 8.85
CA LEU A 54 -23.81 12.00 9.51
C LEU A 54 -23.35 10.88 8.56
N GLN A 55 -24.25 10.35 7.74
CA GLN A 55 -23.88 9.36 6.71
C GLN A 55 -22.89 9.93 5.68
N ALA A 56 -23.11 11.16 5.24
CA ALA A 56 -22.18 11.85 4.33
C ALA A 56 -20.81 12.05 4.98
N GLU A 57 -20.74 12.42 6.25
CA GLU A 57 -19.51 12.59 7.02
C GLU A 57 -18.77 11.24 7.18
N VAL A 58 -19.47 10.17 7.58
CA VAL A 58 -18.90 8.83 7.70
C VAL A 58 -18.33 8.35 6.36
N ASN A 59 -19.10 8.50 5.27
CA ASN A 59 -18.63 8.14 3.94
C ASN A 59 -17.42 8.95 3.49
N GLY A 60 -17.37 10.24 3.86
CA GLY A 60 -16.20 11.10 3.61
C GLY A 60 -14.95 10.59 4.33
N ARG A 61 -15.07 10.25 5.62
CA ARG A 61 -13.97 9.72 6.44
C ARG A 61 -13.48 8.37 5.92
N LEU A 62 -14.38 7.47 5.54
CA LEU A 62 -14.03 6.16 4.96
C LEU A 62 -13.26 6.30 3.63
N LYS A 63 -13.66 7.22 2.76
CA LYS A 63 -12.93 7.51 1.51
C LYS A 63 -11.52 8.05 1.79
N GLN A 64 -11.39 8.94 2.77
CA GLN A 64 -10.11 9.50 3.17
C GLN A 64 -9.17 8.43 3.75
N GLU A 65 -9.67 7.57 4.63
CA GLU A 65 -8.91 6.44 5.20
C GLU A 65 -8.44 5.47 4.10
N THR A 66 -9.32 5.15 3.14
CA THR A 66 -8.95 4.31 2.00
C THR A 66 -7.86 4.95 1.16
N ALA A 67 -7.94 6.27 0.90
CA ALA A 67 -6.92 7.00 0.15
C ALA A 67 -5.56 6.99 0.87
N TYR A 68 -5.53 7.20 2.18
CA TYR A 68 -4.29 7.13 2.96
C TYR A 68 -3.66 5.74 2.94
N ARG A 69 -4.48 4.68 3.04
CA ARG A 69 -3.99 3.31 2.95
C ARG A 69 -3.37 3.01 1.58
N THR A 70 -4.06 3.39 0.51
CA THR A 70 -3.55 3.22 -0.85
C THR A 70 -2.24 3.98 -1.07
N LEU A 71 -2.14 5.20 -0.55
CA LEU A 71 -0.90 6.00 -0.62
C LEU A 71 0.24 5.32 0.16
N GLY A 72 -0.04 4.75 1.34
CA GLY A 72 0.93 3.98 2.12
C GLY A 72 1.45 2.75 1.36
N GLU A 73 0.55 1.99 0.73
CA GLU A 73 0.90 0.83 -0.10
C GLU A 73 1.76 1.24 -1.33
N GLN A 74 1.44 2.36 -1.97
CA GLN A 74 2.24 2.90 -3.08
C GLN A 74 3.62 3.36 -2.62
N LEU A 75 3.71 4.00 -1.45
CA LEU A 75 4.98 4.41 -0.86
C LEU A 75 5.86 3.20 -0.57
N GLU A 76 5.33 2.18 0.11
CA GLU A 76 6.07 0.95 0.40
C GLU A 76 6.58 0.26 -0.88
N GLN A 77 5.76 0.19 -1.93
CA GLN A 77 6.20 -0.33 -3.23
C GLN A 77 7.31 0.50 -3.85
N ALA A 78 7.24 1.82 -3.75
CA ALA A 78 8.29 2.71 -4.25
C ALA A 78 9.59 2.54 -3.45
N GLU A 79 9.53 2.43 -2.12
CA GLU A 79 10.68 2.17 -1.25
C GLU A 79 11.31 0.80 -1.52
N MET A 80 10.51 -0.24 -1.74
CA MET A 80 11.00 -1.56 -2.16
C MET A 80 11.74 -1.48 -3.49
N ALA A 81 11.19 -0.78 -4.49
CA ALA A 81 11.79 -0.61 -5.80
C ALA A 81 13.07 0.25 -5.75
N ALA A 82 13.09 1.29 -4.93
CA ALA A 82 14.27 2.10 -4.67
C ALA A 82 15.38 1.34 -3.91
N GLY A 83 15.02 0.25 -3.24
CA GLY A 83 15.93 -0.55 -2.44
C GLY A 83 16.10 -0.06 -0.99
N GLU A 84 15.25 0.84 -0.53
CA GLU A 84 15.31 1.42 0.83
C GLU A 84 14.84 0.44 1.93
N LEU A 85 14.09 -0.60 1.54
CA LEU A 85 13.61 -1.64 2.45
C LEU A 85 14.39 -2.94 2.29
N ALA A 86 14.65 -3.61 3.42
CA ALA A 86 15.12 -5.00 3.41
C ALA A 86 14.00 -5.91 2.94
N LEU A 87 14.32 -6.85 2.04
CA LEU A 87 13.34 -7.74 1.43
C LEU A 87 13.60 -9.18 1.83
N LYS A 88 12.52 -9.96 1.94
CA LYS A 88 12.57 -11.39 2.24
C LYS A 88 11.68 -12.14 1.26
N GLY A 89 12.23 -13.23 0.68
CA GLY A 89 11.47 -14.05 -0.26
C GLY A 89 12.23 -15.31 -0.70
N PRO A 90 11.60 -16.15 -1.50
CA PRO A 90 12.27 -17.28 -2.15
C PRO A 90 13.23 -16.77 -3.22
N GLY A 91 14.22 -17.60 -3.58
CA GLY A 91 15.16 -17.20 -4.61
C GLY A 91 16.32 -18.16 -4.80
N VAL A 92 17.46 -17.62 -5.21
CA VAL A 92 18.70 -18.38 -5.41
C VAL A 92 19.86 -17.68 -4.70
N LYS A 93 20.76 -18.52 -4.14
CA LYS A 93 22.08 -18.13 -3.68
C LYS A 93 23.11 -18.64 -4.66
N VAL A 94 23.88 -17.73 -5.25
CA VAL A 94 24.96 -18.04 -6.18
C VAL A 94 26.28 -17.74 -5.48
N THR A 95 27.19 -18.71 -5.47
CA THR A 95 28.54 -18.53 -4.93
C THR A 95 29.54 -18.70 -6.06
N MET A 96 30.35 -17.68 -6.30
CA MET A 96 31.42 -17.68 -7.29
C MET A 96 32.77 -17.72 -6.57
N SER A 97 33.60 -18.68 -6.93
CA SER A 97 34.93 -18.85 -6.36
C SER A 97 35.92 -19.39 -7.39
N THR A 98 37.18 -19.15 -7.17
CA THR A 98 38.27 -19.79 -7.93
C THR A 98 38.89 -20.87 -7.04
N PRO A 99 39.19 -22.04 -7.60
CA PRO A 99 39.93 -23.09 -6.86
C PRO A 99 41.31 -22.57 -6.47
N ALA A 100 41.82 -23.07 -5.33
CA ALA A 100 43.19 -22.84 -4.94
C ALA A 100 44.11 -23.58 -5.94
N VAL A 101 44.78 -22.85 -6.82
CA VAL A 101 45.80 -23.37 -7.76
C VAL A 101 47.13 -22.71 -7.49
N PRO A 102 48.26 -23.36 -7.84
CA PRO A 102 49.60 -22.79 -7.68
C PRO A 102 49.69 -21.41 -8.34
N ALA A 103 50.40 -20.50 -7.68
CA ALA A 103 50.57 -19.12 -8.12
C ALA A 103 51.05 -19.06 -9.57
N GLY A 104 50.34 -18.32 -10.43
CA GLY A 104 50.71 -18.04 -11.81
C GLY A 104 49.83 -18.66 -12.90
N VAL A 105 48.82 -19.49 -12.58
CA VAL A 105 48.00 -20.21 -13.57
C VAL A 105 46.49 -19.95 -13.39
N ALA A 106 46.05 -19.29 -12.32
CA ALA A 106 44.63 -19.11 -12.04
C ALA A 106 44.09 -17.84 -12.68
N TYR A 107 42.99 -18.00 -13.43
CA TYR A 107 42.12 -16.88 -13.79
C TYR A 107 41.55 -16.30 -12.50
N GLN A 108 41.65 -14.98 -12.36
CA GLN A 108 41.03 -14.27 -11.23
C GLN A 108 39.65 -13.78 -11.68
N ILE A 109 38.65 -13.98 -10.82
CA ILE A 109 37.33 -13.38 -11.07
C ILE A 109 37.50 -11.87 -11.26
N GLN A 110 36.91 -11.34 -12.32
CA GLN A 110 36.90 -9.93 -12.65
C GLN A 110 35.53 -9.32 -12.32
N ASP A 111 35.46 -7.99 -12.24
CA ASP A 111 34.21 -7.27 -11.95
C ASP A 111 33.12 -7.58 -12.99
N TYR A 112 33.48 -7.69 -14.27
CA TYR A 112 32.53 -8.02 -15.33
C TYR A 112 31.98 -9.44 -15.21
N ASP A 113 32.71 -10.42 -14.64
CA ASP A 113 32.18 -11.77 -14.38
C ASP A 113 31.02 -11.72 -13.39
N VAL A 114 31.18 -10.95 -12.31
CA VAL A 114 30.12 -10.72 -11.31
C VAL A 114 28.93 -9.98 -11.93
N LEU A 115 29.22 -8.94 -12.73
CA LEU A 115 28.19 -8.17 -13.44
C LEU A 115 27.39 -9.02 -14.42
N GLN A 116 28.03 -9.95 -15.14
CA GLN A 116 27.34 -10.87 -16.05
C GLN A 116 26.32 -11.74 -15.30
N VAL A 117 26.70 -12.32 -14.16
CA VAL A 117 25.79 -13.14 -13.35
C VAL A 117 24.64 -12.28 -12.79
N VAL A 118 24.92 -11.07 -12.33
CA VAL A 118 23.90 -10.13 -11.86
C VAL A 118 22.92 -9.78 -12.98
N ASN A 119 23.42 -9.50 -14.18
CA ASN A 119 22.58 -9.15 -15.33
C ASN A 119 21.74 -10.33 -15.82
N GLU A 120 22.29 -11.55 -15.79
CA GLU A 120 21.54 -12.77 -16.11
C GLU A 120 20.38 -12.98 -15.12
N LEU A 121 20.62 -12.78 -13.82
CA LEU A 121 19.57 -12.86 -12.79
C LEU A 121 18.50 -11.78 -12.97
N ARG A 122 18.90 -10.54 -13.34
CA ARG A 122 17.96 -9.46 -13.67
C ARG A 122 17.10 -9.82 -14.88
N ALA A 123 17.73 -10.32 -15.95
CA ALA A 123 17.03 -10.77 -17.15
C ALA A 123 16.07 -11.92 -16.87
N ALA A 124 16.41 -12.79 -15.92
CA ALA A 124 15.56 -13.89 -15.47
C ALA A 124 14.41 -13.47 -14.52
N GLY A 125 14.29 -12.18 -14.22
CA GLY A 125 13.19 -11.61 -13.40
C GLY A 125 13.48 -11.64 -11.90
N ALA A 126 14.73 -11.41 -11.48
CA ALA A 126 15.03 -11.16 -10.09
C ALA A 126 14.43 -9.82 -9.63
N GLU A 127 13.67 -9.86 -8.54
CA GLU A 127 13.00 -8.69 -7.96
C GLU A 127 13.95 -7.86 -7.08
N ALA A 128 14.90 -8.53 -6.44
CA ALA A 128 15.95 -7.90 -5.64
C ALA A 128 17.23 -8.72 -5.67
N LEU A 129 18.36 -8.03 -5.60
CA LEU A 129 19.69 -8.63 -5.64
C LEU A 129 20.60 -8.01 -4.57
N ALA A 130 21.51 -8.83 -4.05
CA ALA A 130 22.65 -8.36 -3.25
C ALA A 130 23.91 -9.15 -3.62
N VAL A 131 25.06 -8.48 -3.60
CA VAL A 131 26.37 -9.10 -3.79
C VAL A 131 27.20 -8.82 -2.54
N ASN A 132 27.71 -9.88 -1.90
CA ASN A 132 28.46 -9.82 -0.63
C ASN A 132 27.77 -8.91 0.41
N GLY A 133 26.43 -9.03 0.53
CA GLY A 133 25.63 -8.24 1.47
C GLY A 133 25.32 -6.81 1.03
N GLN A 134 25.82 -6.35 -0.13
CA GLN A 134 25.52 -5.03 -0.67
C GLN A 134 24.29 -5.09 -1.59
N ARG A 135 23.22 -4.35 -1.25
CA ARG A 135 22.00 -4.24 -2.07
C ARG A 135 22.34 -3.66 -3.45
N MET A 136 21.88 -4.33 -4.48
CA MET A 136 22.01 -3.86 -5.86
C MET A 136 20.82 -2.97 -6.23
N VAL A 137 21.10 -1.71 -6.51
CA VAL A 137 20.15 -0.69 -6.99
C VAL A 137 20.61 -0.13 -8.35
N ALA A 138 19.87 0.79 -8.92
CA ALA A 138 20.19 1.34 -10.25
C ALA A 138 21.57 2.02 -10.32
N THR A 139 22.03 2.59 -9.22
CA THR A 139 23.32 3.32 -9.13
C THR A 139 24.45 2.49 -8.51
N THR A 140 24.19 1.22 -8.17
CA THR A 140 25.24 0.36 -7.62
C THR A 140 26.34 0.16 -8.63
N GLU A 141 27.57 0.45 -8.21
CA GLU A 141 28.76 0.13 -8.94
C GLU A 141 29.42 -1.14 -8.40
N ILE A 142 29.97 -1.94 -9.31
CA ILE A 142 30.95 -3.01 -9.03
C ILE A 142 32.20 -2.59 -9.76
N ARG A 143 33.28 -2.29 -9.04
CA ARG A 143 34.54 -1.81 -9.58
C ARG A 143 35.69 -2.68 -9.11
N GLN A 144 36.68 -2.84 -9.99
CA GLN A 144 37.93 -3.51 -9.67
C GLN A 144 39.10 -2.60 -10.00
N ALA A 145 40.05 -2.51 -9.07
CA ALA A 145 41.33 -1.84 -9.25
C ALA A 145 42.45 -2.77 -8.80
N GLY A 146 43.12 -3.44 -9.75
CA GLY A 146 44.07 -4.52 -9.44
C GLY A 146 43.35 -5.70 -8.75
N ASN A 147 43.75 -6.03 -7.53
CA ASN A 147 43.14 -7.12 -6.76
C ASN A 147 42.07 -6.65 -5.78
N ILE A 148 41.71 -5.37 -5.80
CA ILE A 148 40.75 -4.77 -4.89
C ILE A 148 39.42 -4.59 -5.60
N PHE A 149 38.38 -5.20 -5.07
CA PHE A 149 36.99 -4.99 -5.50
C PHE A 149 36.31 -4.00 -4.57
N SER A 150 35.39 -3.23 -5.13
CA SER A 150 34.51 -2.35 -4.39
C SER A 150 33.08 -2.48 -4.94
N ILE A 151 32.13 -2.63 -4.03
CA ILE A 151 30.69 -2.63 -4.32
C ILE A 151 30.05 -1.60 -3.42
N ASN A 152 29.35 -0.60 -3.97
CA ASN A 152 28.80 0.52 -3.21
C ASN A 152 29.86 1.17 -2.27
N ASN A 153 31.06 1.44 -2.78
CA ASN A 153 32.20 1.92 -2.01
C ASN A 153 32.68 1.01 -0.85
N THR A 154 32.15 -0.21 -0.75
CA THR A 154 32.55 -1.19 0.29
C THR A 154 33.53 -2.17 -0.33
N PRO A 155 34.71 -2.41 0.28
CA PRO A 155 35.64 -3.43 -0.17
C PRO A 155 34.99 -4.81 -0.22
N ALA A 156 35.20 -5.54 -1.30
CA ALA A 156 34.67 -6.88 -1.52
C ALA A 156 35.73 -7.76 -2.14
N GLY A 157 35.50 -9.07 -2.18
CA GLY A 157 36.38 -10.04 -2.79
C GLY A 157 35.78 -11.44 -2.80
N PRO A 158 36.43 -12.36 -3.53
CA PRO A 158 35.99 -13.74 -3.58
C PRO A 158 36.10 -14.43 -2.17
N PRO A 159 35.19 -15.39 -1.89
CA PRO A 159 34.11 -15.81 -2.75
C PRO A 159 33.01 -14.73 -2.87
N PHE A 160 32.49 -14.52 -4.09
CA PHE A 160 31.36 -13.65 -4.28
C PHE A 160 30.05 -14.41 -4.02
N VAL A 161 29.27 -13.92 -3.08
CA VAL A 161 27.95 -14.46 -2.75
C VAL A 161 26.88 -13.53 -3.29
N ILE A 162 26.14 -13.98 -4.30
CA ILE A 162 25.06 -13.26 -4.91
C ILE A 162 23.75 -13.85 -4.44
N LEU A 163 22.90 -13.05 -3.84
CA LEU A 163 21.55 -13.39 -3.42
C LEU A 163 20.56 -12.75 -4.38
N ALA A 164 19.60 -13.52 -4.86
CA ALA A 164 18.55 -13.02 -5.74
C ALA A 164 17.18 -13.53 -5.28
N ILE A 165 16.25 -12.63 -4.97
CA ILE A 165 14.84 -12.94 -4.69
C ILE A 165 14.09 -12.98 -6.01
N GLY A 166 13.19 -13.96 -6.17
CA GLY A 166 12.37 -14.20 -7.34
C GLY A 166 11.97 -15.66 -7.46
N LYS A 167 11.40 -16.06 -8.60
CA LYS A 167 11.02 -17.45 -8.84
C LYS A 167 12.26 -18.34 -8.97
N SER A 168 12.62 -19.05 -7.88
CA SER A 168 13.87 -19.80 -7.75
C SER A 168 14.11 -20.80 -8.88
N SER A 169 13.07 -21.43 -9.44
CA SER A 169 13.19 -22.32 -10.60
C SER A 169 13.64 -21.59 -11.85
N THR A 170 13.07 -20.41 -12.14
CA THR A 170 13.39 -19.60 -13.31
C THR A 170 14.81 -19.04 -13.21
N LEU A 171 15.16 -18.45 -12.06
CA LEU A 171 16.49 -17.89 -11.80
C LEU A 171 17.59 -18.97 -11.92
N SER A 172 17.34 -20.15 -11.31
CA SER A 172 18.29 -21.27 -11.40
C SER A 172 18.43 -21.81 -12.82
N SER A 173 17.32 -21.93 -13.57
CA SER A 173 17.35 -22.48 -14.92
C SER A 173 18.05 -21.54 -15.91
N SER A 174 17.90 -20.23 -15.76
CA SER A 174 18.61 -19.24 -16.59
C SER A 174 20.12 -19.39 -16.42
N LEU A 175 20.61 -19.43 -15.18
CA LEU A 175 22.05 -19.55 -14.91
C LEU A 175 22.64 -20.88 -15.38
N LEU A 176 21.88 -22.00 -15.23
CA LEU A 176 22.35 -23.36 -15.53
C LEU A 176 21.99 -23.82 -16.94
N MET A 177 21.59 -22.93 -17.83
CA MET A 177 21.32 -23.24 -19.23
C MET A 177 22.61 -23.67 -19.92
N ARG A 178 22.53 -24.72 -20.77
CA ARG A 178 23.68 -25.21 -21.54
C ARG A 178 24.25 -24.13 -22.44
N GLY A 179 25.57 -23.93 -22.38
CA GLY A 179 26.26 -22.86 -23.09
C GLY A 179 26.00 -21.46 -22.49
N GLY A 180 25.37 -21.41 -21.31
CA GLY A 180 25.08 -20.18 -20.59
C GLY A 180 26.26 -19.65 -19.77
N ILE A 181 25.95 -18.73 -18.86
CA ILE A 181 26.97 -18.02 -18.09
C ILE A 181 27.80 -18.94 -17.19
N VAL A 182 27.18 -19.92 -16.54
CA VAL A 182 27.88 -20.86 -15.65
C VAL A 182 28.86 -21.73 -16.41
N ASP A 183 28.47 -22.23 -17.57
CA ASP A 183 29.35 -23.01 -18.44
C ASP A 183 30.52 -22.14 -18.93
N SER A 184 30.23 -20.91 -19.35
CA SER A 184 31.25 -19.96 -19.85
C SER A 184 32.29 -19.62 -18.78
N LEU A 185 31.83 -19.33 -17.55
CA LEU A 185 32.74 -19.05 -16.43
C LEU A 185 33.54 -20.28 -16.02
N GLY A 186 32.94 -21.48 -16.15
CA GLY A 186 33.62 -22.77 -15.93
C GLY A 186 34.80 -23.00 -16.85
N LEU A 187 34.75 -22.52 -18.11
CA LEU A 187 35.89 -22.62 -19.06
C LEU A 187 37.12 -21.84 -18.57
N PHE A 188 36.91 -20.79 -17.80
CA PHE A 188 37.99 -20.02 -17.18
C PHE A 188 38.38 -20.50 -15.78
N GLY A 189 37.80 -21.65 -15.33
CA GLY A 189 38.11 -22.23 -14.02
C GLY A 189 37.35 -21.57 -12.85
N ILE A 190 36.39 -20.68 -13.12
CA ILE A 190 35.55 -20.11 -12.08
C ILE A 190 34.48 -21.12 -11.70
N GLN A 191 34.43 -21.47 -10.42
CA GLN A 191 33.38 -22.34 -9.87
C GLN A 191 32.15 -21.52 -9.50
N VAL A 192 31.01 -21.84 -10.10
CA VAL A 192 29.73 -21.20 -9.80
C VAL A 192 28.78 -22.24 -9.22
N GLN A 193 28.42 -22.06 -7.96
CA GLN A 193 27.45 -22.91 -7.27
C GLN A 193 26.11 -22.16 -7.12
N VAL A 194 25.04 -22.78 -7.65
CA VAL A 194 23.69 -22.22 -7.59
C VAL A 194 22.84 -23.06 -6.64
N LYS A 195 22.31 -22.47 -5.58
CA LYS A 195 21.40 -23.11 -4.62
C LYS A 195 20.06 -22.39 -4.61
N LYS A 196 18.97 -23.17 -4.69
CA LYS A 196 17.61 -22.65 -4.48
C LYS A 196 17.34 -22.54 -3.00
N GLU A 197 16.82 -21.41 -2.57
CA GLU A 197 16.49 -21.13 -1.17
C GLU A 197 15.02 -20.72 -1.06
N GLN A 198 14.35 -21.24 -0.03
CA GLN A 198 12.93 -20.92 0.24
C GLN A 198 12.75 -19.54 0.88
N SER A 199 13.80 -19.05 1.54
CA SER A 199 13.75 -17.78 2.23
C SER A 199 15.14 -17.17 2.26
N LEU A 200 15.32 -16.11 1.49
CA LEU A 200 16.49 -15.24 1.48
C LEU A 200 16.12 -13.91 2.11
N VAL A 201 17.09 -13.27 2.73
CA VAL A 201 16.97 -11.87 3.19
C VAL A 201 18.00 -11.05 2.43
N ILE A 202 17.53 -10.02 1.75
CA ILE A 202 18.34 -9.04 1.04
C ILE A 202 18.25 -7.73 1.82
N PRO A 203 19.37 -7.13 2.26
CA PRO A 203 19.35 -5.92 3.06
C PRO A 203 18.81 -4.71 2.27
N ALA A 204 18.47 -3.65 3.00
CA ALA A 204 18.26 -2.34 2.41
C ALA A 204 19.58 -1.77 1.86
N TYR A 205 19.48 -0.86 0.93
CA TYR A 205 20.61 -0.08 0.43
C TYR A 205 21.10 0.85 1.54
N SER A 206 22.41 0.84 1.80
CA SER A 206 23.01 1.62 2.87
C SER A 206 23.48 3.01 2.46
N GLY A 207 23.42 3.34 1.15
CA GLY A 207 23.77 4.65 0.63
C GLY A 207 22.60 5.61 0.66
N THR A 208 22.89 6.90 0.45
CA THR A 208 21.87 7.94 0.32
C THR A 208 21.86 8.50 -1.11
N TYR A 209 20.66 8.73 -1.64
CA TYR A 209 20.48 9.42 -2.91
C TYR A 209 20.14 10.88 -2.65
N GLN A 210 20.94 11.80 -3.22
CA GLN A 210 20.63 13.22 -3.23
C GLN A 210 20.62 13.73 -4.68
N PHE A 211 19.46 14.11 -5.16
CA PHE A 211 19.31 14.74 -6.45
C PHE A 211 19.55 16.26 -6.31
N GLN A 212 20.72 16.74 -6.73
CA GLN A 212 21.03 18.17 -6.68
C GLN A 212 20.53 18.90 -7.93
N TYR A 213 20.55 18.25 -9.08
CA TYR A 213 20.25 18.87 -10.38
C TYR A 213 18.98 18.34 -11.02
N ALA A 214 18.67 17.07 -10.82
CA ALA A 214 17.47 16.46 -11.38
C ALA A 214 16.23 16.89 -10.60
N LYS A 215 15.18 17.32 -11.32
CA LYS A 215 13.87 17.69 -10.78
C LYS A 215 12.80 16.89 -11.51
N THR A 216 11.75 16.54 -10.81
CA THR A 216 10.58 15.94 -11.45
C THR A 216 9.93 16.97 -12.37
N THR A 217 9.64 16.58 -13.61
CA THR A 217 8.71 17.34 -14.43
C THR A 217 7.33 17.07 -13.85
N VAL A 218 6.76 18.04 -13.14
CA VAL A 218 5.35 17.96 -12.72
C VAL A 218 4.54 17.95 -14.01
N SER A 219 4.06 16.78 -14.40
CA SER A 219 3.03 16.65 -15.43
C SER A 219 1.79 17.31 -14.84
N GLY A 220 1.58 18.59 -15.17
CA GLY A 220 0.31 19.24 -14.96
C GLY A 220 -0.71 18.56 -15.84
N GLY A 221 -1.56 17.75 -15.24
CA GLY A 221 -2.79 17.26 -15.83
C GLY A 221 -3.92 18.23 -15.51
#